data_eb9f9b2ebc142c99c6f8d0ece39796cc
#
_entry.id   eb9f9b2ebc142c99c6f8d0ece39796cc
#
_cell.length_a   1.000
_cell.length_b   1.000
_cell.length_c   1.000
_cell.angle_alpha   90.00
_cell.angle_beta   90.00
_cell.angle_gamma   90.00
#
_symmetry.space_group_name_H-M   'P 1'
#
loop_
_entity.id
_entity.type
_entity.pdbx_description
1 polymer ?
#
loop_
_entity_poly.entity_id
_entity_poly.type
_entity_poly.pdbx_seq_one_letter_code
_entity_poly.pdbx_strand_id
1 'polypeptide(L)'
;QNVMVFGPGYAGAIDIVAHEMVHGIIQHEANLIYSDEPGAVNESIADIFGALIEFYAKSGSANWLLGESAPGYSPERPLRSLANPNLSTPDGTSLFDRSQAFSSSNRGQPDHYGEVVTADDQICATTWLNDNGCVHFNSGILNKFAYLISEGGEHRGADRGRPDPSREGSGRNGR
;
A
#
# COMPACT_ATOMS: atom_id res chain seq x y z
N GLN A 1 -3.51 13.49 25.19
CA GLN A 1 -4.66 12.61 24.96
C GLN A 1 -4.50 12.03 23.56
N ASN A 2 -4.41 10.70 23.48
CA ASN A 2 -4.45 10.01 22.19
C ASN A 2 -5.91 9.94 21.76
N VAL A 3 -6.29 10.66 20.72
CA VAL A 3 -7.67 10.73 20.20
C VAL A 3 -7.62 10.37 18.73
N MET A 4 -8.54 9.52 18.31
CA MET A 4 -8.81 9.30 16.88
C MET A 4 -9.99 10.18 16.47
N VAL A 5 -9.89 10.83 15.32
CA VAL A 5 -10.93 11.68 14.76
C VAL A 5 -11.24 11.19 13.35
N PHE A 6 -12.49 10.88 13.09
CA PHE A 6 -12.96 10.41 11.80
C PHE A 6 -13.81 11.46 11.09
N GLY A 7 -13.68 11.55 9.79
CA GLY A 7 -14.64 12.28 8.96
C GLY A 7 -16.04 11.64 9.05
N PRO A 8 -17.11 12.38 8.67
CA PRO A 8 -18.46 11.87 8.73
C PRO A 8 -18.62 10.54 7.98
N GLY A 9 -19.08 9.50 8.68
CA GLY A 9 -19.32 8.17 8.14
C GLY A 9 -18.11 7.23 8.07
N TYR A 10 -16.88 7.71 8.19
CA TYR A 10 -15.68 6.86 8.13
C TYR A 10 -15.57 5.87 9.29
N ALA A 11 -16.06 6.22 10.46
CA ALA A 11 -16.13 5.31 11.61
C ALA A 11 -17.06 4.09 11.39
N GLY A 12 -17.81 4.06 10.28
CA GLY A 12 -18.61 2.89 9.88
C GLY A 12 -17.80 1.82 9.14
N ALA A 13 -16.60 2.13 8.66
CA ALA A 13 -15.70 1.20 8.00
C ALA A 13 -14.75 0.60 9.04
N ILE A 14 -14.96 -0.69 9.35
CA ILE A 14 -14.24 -1.36 10.45
C ILE A 14 -12.74 -1.47 10.19
N ASP A 15 -12.36 -1.73 8.95
CA ASP A 15 -11.00 -1.79 8.45
C ASP A 15 -10.27 -0.46 8.64
N ILE A 16 -10.94 0.67 8.35
CA ILE A 16 -10.40 2.02 8.57
C ILE A 16 -10.23 2.30 10.06
N VAL A 17 -11.23 1.98 10.88
CA VAL A 17 -11.12 2.18 12.33
C VAL A 17 -9.98 1.35 12.92
N ALA A 18 -9.85 0.09 12.48
CA ALA A 18 -8.78 -0.78 12.90
C ALA A 18 -7.40 -0.28 12.44
N HIS A 19 -7.27 0.19 11.20
CA HIS A 19 -6.07 0.81 10.66
C HIS A 19 -5.58 1.96 11.55
N GLU A 20 -6.45 2.90 11.88
CA GLU A 20 -6.11 4.04 12.74
C GLU A 20 -5.71 3.61 14.16
N MET A 21 -6.37 2.58 14.72
CA MET A 21 -5.99 2.03 16.02
C MET A 21 -4.59 1.42 16.00
N VAL A 22 -4.23 0.73 14.93
CA VAL A 22 -2.93 0.08 14.78
C VAL A 22 -1.80 1.10 14.72
N HIS A 23 -2.00 2.27 14.13
CA HIS A 23 -1.01 3.36 14.22
C HIS A 23 -0.66 3.71 15.67
N GLY A 24 -1.67 3.79 16.54
CA GLY A 24 -1.45 4.01 17.97
C GLY A 24 -0.64 2.89 18.63
N ILE A 25 -0.89 1.63 18.26
CA ILE A 25 -0.13 0.47 18.75
C ILE A 25 1.31 0.54 18.25
N ILE A 26 1.54 0.77 16.96
CA ILE A 26 2.88 0.88 16.37
C ILE A 26 3.68 2.00 17.03
N GLN A 27 3.05 3.14 17.27
CA GLN A 27 3.71 4.26 17.94
C GLN A 27 4.17 3.88 19.36
N HIS A 28 3.37 3.11 20.07
CA HIS A 28 3.67 2.72 21.46
C HIS A 28 4.69 1.59 21.53
N GLU A 29 4.58 0.57 20.68
CA GLU A 29 5.37 -0.66 20.78
C GLU A 29 6.69 -0.61 19.97
N ALA A 30 6.68 0.01 18.79
CA ALA A 30 7.82 0.02 17.87
C ALA A 30 8.38 1.42 17.59
N ASN A 31 7.57 2.46 17.79
CA ASN A 31 7.95 3.86 17.56
C ASN A 31 8.61 4.08 16.17
N LEU A 32 8.04 3.49 15.13
CA LEU A 32 8.54 3.66 13.77
C LEU A 32 8.43 5.13 13.34
N ILE A 33 9.51 5.66 12.77
CA ILE A 33 9.51 7.01 12.21
C ILE A 33 8.51 7.04 11.06
N TYR A 34 7.54 7.95 11.12
CA TYR A 34 6.50 8.07 10.10
C TYR A 34 7.00 8.88 8.90
N SER A 35 7.98 8.33 8.19
CA SER A 35 8.55 8.88 6.95
C SER A 35 9.26 7.77 6.18
N ASP A 36 9.28 7.88 4.85
CA ASP A 36 9.99 7.00 3.94
C ASP A 36 9.67 5.49 4.17
N GLU A 37 10.65 4.60 4.09
CA GLU A 37 10.44 3.16 4.26
C GLU A 37 9.84 2.77 5.62
N PRO A 38 10.32 3.28 6.78
CA PRO A 38 9.68 2.97 8.07
C PRO A 38 8.23 3.43 8.15
N GLY A 39 7.91 4.56 7.53
CA GLY A 39 6.54 5.05 7.43
C GLY A 39 5.68 4.17 6.53
N ALA A 40 6.21 3.70 5.40
CA ALA A 40 5.52 2.76 4.52
C ALA A 40 5.26 1.40 5.21
N VAL A 41 6.20 0.94 6.05
CA VAL A 41 6.00 -0.24 6.91
C VAL A 41 4.88 0.00 7.92
N ASN A 42 4.84 1.18 8.55
CA ASN A 42 3.79 1.58 9.50
C ASN A 42 2.41 1.53 8.83
N GLU A 43 2.27 2.16 7.65
CA GLU A 43 1.04 2.13 6.86
C GLU A 43 0.62 0.72 6.48
N SER A 44 1.56 -0.09 5.98
CA SER A 44 1.25 -1.46 5.59
C SER A 44 0.80 -2.32 6.76
N ILE A 45 1.45 -2.24 7.92
CA ILE A 45 1.03 -2.97 9.11
C ILE A 45 -0.40 -2.54 9.50
N ALA A 46 -0.68 -1.25 9.45
CA ALA A 46 -2.01 -0.73 9.74
C ALA A 46 -3.07 -1.27 8.75
N ASP A 47 -2.77 -1.30 7.46
CA ASP A 47 -3.63 -1.88 6.42
C ASP A 47 -3.87 -3.38 6.62
N ILE A 48 -2.82 -4.14 6.88
CA ILE A 48 -2.88 -5.59 7.08
C ILE A 48 -3.78 -5.91 8.28
N PHE A 49 -3.57 -5.26 9.41
CA PHE A 49 -4.42 -5.48 10.59
C PHE A 49 -5.83 -4.96 10.40
N GLY A 50 -6.01 -3.87 9.63
CA GLY A 50 -7.33 -3.40 9.20
C GLY A 50 -8.12 -4.50 8.51
N ALA A 51 -7.54 -5.12 7.47
CA ALA A 51 -8.15 -6.23 6.75
C ALA A 51 -8.36 -7.46 7.64
N LEU A 52 -7.36 -7.86 8.45
CA LEU A 52 -7.48 -9.03 9.34
C LEU A 52 -8.58 -8.86 10.40
N ILE A 53 -8.74 -7.66 10.94
CA ILE A 53 -9.82 -7.36 11.90
C ILE A 53 -11.17 -7.43 11.20
N GLU A 54 -11.25 -6.97 9.95
CA GLU A 54 -12.48 -7.14 9.17
C GLU A 54 -12.79 -8.60 8.92
N PHE A 55 -11.81 -9.44 8.53
CA PHE A 55 -12.00 -10.89 8.39
C PHE A 55 -12.50 -11.54 9.68
N TYR A 56 -11.98 -11.11 10.82
CA TYR A 56 -12.44 -11.58 12.12
C TYR A 56 -13.88 -11.18 12.44
N ALA A 57 -14.23 -9.92 12.15
CA ALA A 57 -15.52 -9.35 12.52
C ALA A 57 -16.65 -9.68 11.54
N LYS A 58 -16.31 -9.79 10.25
CA LYS A 58 -17.28 -10.00 9.16
C LYS A 58 -17.02 -11.32 8.43
N SER A 59 -16.94 -12.44 9.16
CA SER A 59 -16.65 -13.74 8.56
C SER A 59 -17.61 -14.04 7.39
N GLY A 60 -17.02 -14.31 6.21
CA GLY A 60 -17.75 -14.63 4.98
C GLY A 60 -18.09 -13.44 4.06
N SER A 61 -17.84 -12.19 4.49
CA SER A 61 -18.02 -11.00 3.65
C SER A 61 -16.81 -10.06 3.63
N ALA A 62 -15.76 -10.38 4.39
CA ALA A 62 -14.52 -9.64 4.38
C ALA A 62 -13.69 -9.95 3.13
N ASN A 63 -12.81 -9.05 2.78
CA ASN A 63 -11.97 -9.14 1.60
C ASN A 63 -10.62 -8.43 1.81
N TRP A 64 -9.74 -8.44 0.81
CA TRP A 64 -8.43 -7.78 0.86
C TRP A 64 -8.46 -6.35 0.29
N LEU A 65 -9.61 -5.69 0.39
CA LEU A 65 -9.75 -4.27 0.11
C LEU A 65 -9.65 -3.48 1.42
N LEU A 66 -9.39 -2.20 1.32
CA LEU A 66 -9.40 -1.28 2.44
C LEU A 66 -10.29 -0.09 2.13
N GLY A 67 -11.20 0.22 3.04
CA GLY A 67 -12.04 1.41 2.98
C GLY A 67 -13.16 1.36 1.95
N GLU A 68 -13.47 0.21 1.35
CA GLU A 68 -14.55 0.11 0.35
C GLU A 68 -15.93 0.43 0.92
N SER A 69 -16.11 0.28 2.23
CA SER A 69 -17.35 0.66 2.92
C SER A 69 -17.35 2.10 3.45
N ALA A 70 -16.27 2.85 3.27
CA ALA A 70 -16.19 4.25 3.66
C ALA A 70 -16.92 5.16 2.66
N PRO A 71 -17.40 6.35 3.11
CA PRO A 71 -18.10 7.28 2.22
C PRO A 71 -17.28 7.68 0.99
N GLY A 72 -17.86 7.49 -0.19
CA GLY A 72 -17.25 7.82 -1.47
C GLY A 72 -16.35 6.72 -2.04
N TYR A 73 -16.32 5.54 -1.44
CA TYR A 73 -15.66 4.34 -1.92
C TYR A 73 -16.67 3.23 -2.19
N SER A 74 -16.24 2.14 -2.80
CA SER A 74 -17.02 0.93 -3.05
C SER A 74 -16.08 -0.27 -3.28
N PRO A 75 -16.58 -1.52 -3.35
CA PRO A 75 -15.76 -2.67 -3.69
C PRO A 75 -15.04 -2.55 -5.04
N GLU A 76 -15.65 -1.87 -6.02
CA GLU A 76 -15.04 -1.60 -7.32
C GLU A 76 -14.04 -0.44 -7.26
N ARG A 77 -14.12 0.34 -6.19
CA ARG A 77 -13.33 1.55 -6.01
C ARG A 77 -12.93 1.74 -4.54
N PRO A 78 -12.16 0.80 -3.98
CA PRO A 78 -11.71 0.89 -2.59
C PRO A 78 -10.65 1.99 -2.42
N LEU A 79 -10.34 2.30 -1.17
CA LEU A 79 -9.21 3.19 -0.89
C LEU A 79 -7.89 2.55 -1.32
N ARG A 80 -7.68 1.28 -0.97
CA ARG A 80 -6.52 0.45 -1.34
C ARG A 80 -6.94 -1.00 -1.57
N SER A 81 -6.07 -1.76 -2.25
CA SER A 81 -6.22 -3.20 -2.40
C SER A 81 -4.91 -3.89 -2.03
N LEU A 82 -4.94 -4.77 -1.02
CA LEU A 82 -3.78 -5.57 -0.64
C LEU A 82 -3.52 -6.68 -1.66
N ALA A 83 -4.59 -7.22 -2.24
CA ALA A 83 -4.50 -8.26 -3.26
C ALA A 83 -3.88 -7.73 -4.57
N ASN A 84 -4.21 -6.51 -4.94
CA ASN A 84 -3.73 -5.87 -6.16
C ASN A 84 -3.43 -4.38 -5.94
N PRO A 85 -2.28 -4.04 -5.36
CA PRO A 85 -1.89 -2.64 -5.11
C PRO A 85 -1.85 -1.79 -6.38
N ASN A 86 -1.57 -2.41 -7.52
CA ASN A 86 -1.56 -1.75 -8.83
C ASN A 86 -2.96 -1.49 -9.40
N LEU A 87 -4.04 -1.85 -8.68
CA LEU A 87 -5.40 -1.70 -9.19
C LEU A 87 -5.67 -0.26 -9.57
N SER A 88 -6.03 -0.05 -10.83
CA SER A 88 -6.60 1.21 -11.32
C SER A 88 -8.11 1.05 -11.50
N THR A 89 -8.82 2.15 -11.40
CA THR A 89 -10.26 2.17 -11.68
C THR A 89 -10.54 1.87 -13.15
N PRO A 90 -11.77 1.43 -13.53
CA PRO A 90 -12.13 1.15 -14.91
C PRO A 90 -11.94 2.33 -15.88
N ASP A 91 -11.90 3.55 -15.40
CA ASP A 91 -11.61 4.76 -16.17
C ASP A 91 -10.10 5.02 -16.35
N GLY A 92 -9.24 4.10 -15.90
CA GLY A 92 -7.78 4.20 -16.01
C GLY A 92 -7.13 5.09 -14.96
N THR A 93 -7.90 5.64 -14.01
CA THR A 93 -7.32 6.35 -12.87
C THR A 93 -6.84 5.34 -11.83
N SER A 94 -5.69 5.62 -11.21
CA SER A 94 -5.24 4.85 -10.05
C SER A 94 -6.22 5.06 -8.90
N LEU A 95 -6.44 4.03 -8.07
CA LEU A 95 -7.22 4.18 -6.84
C LEU A 95 -6.66 5.29 -5.94
N PHE A 96 -5.37 5.54 -6.06
CA PHE A 96 -4.68 6.60 -5.34
C PHE A 96 -4.84 7.98 -5.98
N ASP A 97 -5.25 8.04 -7.25
CA ASP A 97 -5.32 9.30 -8.00
C ASP A 97 -6.70 9.95 -7.88
N ARG A 98 -6.93 10.65 -6.81
CA ARG A 98 -8.03 11.60 -6.71
C ARG A 98 -7.66 13.02 -7.13
N SER A 99 -6.38 13.29 -7.31
CA SER A 99 -5.90 14.57 -7.82
C SER A 99 -5.40 14.37 -9.24
N GLN A 100 -5.88 15.12 -10.19
CA GLN A 100 -5.45 15.09 -11.58
C GLN A 100 -3.94 15.32 -11.79
N ALA A 101 -3.19 15.56 -10.73
CA ALA A 101 -1.75 15.72 -10.75
C ALA A 101 -0.98 14.41 -11.03
N PHE A 102 -1.62 13.25 -10.88
CA PHE A 102 -1.00 11.93 -11.10
C PHE A 102 -1.28 11.30 -12.46
N SER A 103 -1.96 11.99 -13.33
CA SER A 103 -2.46 11.44 -14.60
C SER A 103 -1.39 11.00 -15.60
N SER A 104 -0.11 11.25 -15.33
CA SER A 104 0.94 10.87 -16.26
C SER A 104 1.50 9.47 -16.07
N SER A 105 1.18 8.75 -15.00
CA SER A 105 1.77 7.44 -14.76
C SER A 105 0.80 6.27 -14.64
N ASN A 106 -0.51 6.43 -14.58
CA ASN A 106 -1.49 5.31 -14.47
C ASN A 106 -1.02 4.15 -13.56
N ARG A 107 -0.17 4.45 -12.59
CA ARG A 107 0.40 3.46 -11.70
C ARG A 107 -0.36 3.50 -10.39
N GLY A 108 -0.97 2.37 -10.02
CA GLY A 108 -1.38 2.11 -8.65
C GLY A 108 -0.18 2.12 -7.71
N GLN A 109 -0.39 1.78 -6.46
CA GLN A 109 0.69 1.57 -5.50
C GLN A 109 1.66 0.51 -6.03
N PRO A 110 2.98 0.62 -5.78
CA PRO A 110 3.94 -0.41 -6.15
C PRO A 110 3.63 -1.71 -5.39
N ASP A 111 3.85 -2.83 -6.04
CA ASP A 111 3.73 -4.16 -5.45
C ASP A 111 5.08 -4.90 -5.40
N HIS A 112 6.16 -4.22 -5.80
CA HIS A 112 7.50 -4.76 -5.83
C HIS A 112 8.54 -3.71 -5.40
N TYR A 113 9.56 -4.12 -4.64
CA TYR A 113 10.57 -3.20 -4.10
C TYR A 113 11.33 -2.42 -5.18
N GLY A 114 11.54 -2.99 -6.35
CA GLY A 114 12.15 -2.28 -7.49
C GLY A 114 11.32 -1.13 -8.06
N GLU A 115 10.13 -0.90 -7.54
CA GLU A 115 9.20 0.18 -7.93
C GLU A 115 8.99 1.21 -6.82
N VAL A 116 9.76 1.10 -5.73
CA VAL A 116 9.73 2.09 -4.64
C VAL A 116 9.80 3.49 -5.20
N VAL A 117 8.90 4.32 -4.75
CA VAL A 117 8.84 5.74 -5.08
C VAL A 117 9.55 6.52 -3.98
N THR A 118 10.46 7.40 -4.36
CA THR A 118 11.24 8.20 -3.42
C THR A 118 10.69 9.62 -3.30
N ALA A 119 11.10 10.35 -2.27
CA ALA A 119 10.69 11.72 -2.07
C ALA A 119 11.04 12.66 -3.25
N ASP A 120 12.04 12.31 -4.06
CA ASP A 120 12.45 13.05 -5.25
C ASP A 120 11.52 12.80 -6.46
N ASP A 121 10.71 11.75 -6.42
CA ASP A 121 9.73 11.48 -7.47
C ASP A 121 8.62 12.52 -7.45
N GLN A 122 8.21 12.98 -8.63
CA GLN A 122 7.11 13.94 -8.76
C GLN A 122 5.82 13.47 -8.09
N ILE A 123 5.64 12.16 -8.01
CA ILE A 123 4.49 11.55 -7.34
C ILE A 123 4.43 11.96 -5.86
N CYS A 124 5.55 11.87 -5.13
CA CYS A 124 5.62 12.29 -3.73
C CYS A 124 5.67 13.82 -3.58
N ALA A 125 6.39 14.50 -4.48
CA ALA A 125 6.62 15.94 -4.39
C ALA A 125 5.38 16.77 -4.75
N THR A 126 4.47 16.26 -5.57
CA THR A 126 3.27 16.97 -6.05
C THR A 126 2.02 16.71 -5.22
N THR A 127 2.05 15.75 -4.30
CA THR A 127 0.96 15.64 -3.34
C THR A 127 0.99 16.84 -2.41
N TRP A 128 -0.06 17.61 -2.41
CA TRP A 128 -0.27 18.74 -1.49
C TRP A 128 -0.14 18.36 0.00
N LEU A 129 -0.06 17.07 0.30
CA LEU A 129 0.09 16.49 1.62
C LEU A 129 1.55 16.12 1.95
N ASN A 130 2.51 16.22 1.01
CA ASN A 130 3.88 15.73 1.22
C ASN A 130 3.84 14.40 2.00
N ASP A 131 3.39 13.31 1.37
CA ASP A 131 3.10 11.99 1.95
C ASP A 131 4.29 11.35 2.69
N ASN A 132 5.02 12.16 3.44
CA ASN A 132 6.18 11.81 4.26
C ASN A 132 7.16 10.84 3.57
N GLY A 133 7.43 11.05 2.29
CA GLY A 133 8.24 10.13 1.48
C GLY A 133 7.43 8.99 0.86
N CYS A 134 6.16 9.25 0.49
CA CYS A 134 5.26 8.28 -0.14
C CYS A 134 4.89 7.08 0.74
N VAL A 135 4.68 7.31 2.03
CA VAL A 135 4.38 6.22 2.98
C VAL A 135 3.12 5.45 2.59
N HIS A 136 2.03 6.14 2.23
CA HIS A 136 0.79 5.49 1.80
C HIS A 136 0.90 4.85 0.40
N PHE A 137 1.85 5.28 -0.40
CA PHE A 137 2.06 4.72 -1.72
C PHE A 137 2.91 3.45 -1.64
N ASN A 138 4.06 3.50 -0.98
CA ASN A 138 4.99 2.40 -0.85
C ASN A 138 4.49 1.27 0.06
N SER A 139 3.47 1.51 0.88
CA SER A 139 2.80 0.47 1.68
C SER A 139 2.28 -0.70 0.85
N GLY A 140 1.96 -0.47 -0.43
CA GLY A 140 1.47 -1.48 -1.35
C GLY A 140 2.39 -2.70 -1.49
N ILE A 141 3.71 -2.52 -1.35
CA ILE A 141 4.70 -3.60 -1.46
C ILE A 141 4.50 -4.66 -0.37
N LEU A 142 4.42 -4.24 0.89
CA LEU A 142 4.20 -5.15 2.01
C LEU A 142 2.74 -5.62 2.10
N ASN A 143 1.78 -4.81 1.66
CA ASN A 143 0.39 -5.21 1.49
C ASN A 143 0.29 -6.42 0.56
N LYS A 144 0.94 -6.35 -0.61
CA LYS A 144 1.00 -7.47 -1.55
C LYS A 144 1.67 -8.70 -0.96
N PHE A 145 2.76 -8.52 -0.23
CA PHE A 145 3.44 -9.62 0.46
C PHE A 145 2.51 -10.31 1.47
N ALA A 146 1.81 -9.55 2.31
CA ALA A 146 0.86 -10.08 3.29
C ALA A 146 -0.27 -10.89 2.63
N TYR A 147 -0.84 -10.35 1.55
CA TYR A 147 -1.83 -11.07 0.75
C TYR A 147 -1.28 -12.43 0.27
N LEU A 148 -0.09 -12.45 -0.33
CA LEU A 148 0.50 -13.66 -0.89
C LEU A 148 0.85 -14.72 0.13
N ILE A 149 1.28 -14.35 1.34
CA ILE A 149 1.55 -15.33 2.40
C ILE A 149 0.25 -15.89 3.00
N SER A 150 -0.84 -15.15 2.92
CA SER A 150 -2.15 -15.58 3.46
C SER A 150 -2.93 -16.45 2.47
N GLU A 151 -3.00 -16.03 1.21
CA GLU A 151 -3.82 -16.66 0.18
C GLU A 151 -3.02 -17.51 -0.80
N GLY A 152 -1.71 -17.37 -0.80
CA GLY A 152 -0.87 -17.95 -1.83
C GLY A 152 -0.94 -17.20 -3.14
N GLY A 153 -0.37 -17.80 -4.20
CA GLY A 153 -0.38 -17.24 -5.54
C GLY A 153 1.02 -16.97 -6.08
N GLU A 154 1.07 -16.46 -7.30
CA GLU A 154 2.30 -16.07 -7.96
C GLU A 154 2.40 -14.55 -8.02
N HIS A 155 3.59 -14.01 -7.75
CA HIS A 155 3.89 -12.61 -7.96
C HIS A 155 4.64 -12.43 -9.27
N ARG A 156 4.02 -11.71 -10.23
CA ARG A 156 4.60 -11.35 -11.55
C ARG A 156 5.14 -12.52 -12.37
N GLY A 157 4.54 -13.71 -12.20
CA GLY A 157 5.01 -14.94 -12.83
C GLY A 157 6.49 -15.09 -12.58
N ALA A 158 6.90 -15.73 -11.49
CA ALA A 158 8.27 -15.77 -10.97
C ALA A 158 9.28 -15.62 -12.10
N ASP A 159 10.03 -14.51 -12.13
CA ASP A 159 11.02 -14.22 -13.20
C ASP A 159 12.16 -15.26 -13.11
N ARG A 160 11.84 -16.48 -13.58
CA ARG A 160 12.78 -17.60 -13.64
C ARG A 160 13.65 -17.41 -14.87
N GLY A 161 14.43 -16.34 -14.90
CA GLY A 161 15.39 -16.25 -15.98
C GLY A 161 15.83 -14.90 -16.45
N ARG A 162 15.58 -13.84 -15.73
CA ARG A 162 16.28 -12.58 -16.04
C ARG A 162 17.68 -12.66 -15.42
N PRO A 163 18.77 -12.73 -16.23
CA PRO A 163 20.12 -12.62 -15.68
C PRO A 163 20.21 -11.29 -14.92
N ASP A 164 20.69 -11.34 -13.69
CA ASP A 164 21.02 -10.15 -12.90
C ASP A 164 22.04 -9.31 -13.72
N PRO A 165 21.65 -8.11 -14.20
CA PRO A 165 22.54 -7.30 -15.01
C PRO A 165 23.81 -6.84 -14.24
N SER A 166 23.83 -7.01 -12.92
CA SER A 166 25.02 -6.74 -12.09
C SER A 166 26.06 -7.87 -12.14
N ARG A 167 25.71 -9.06 -12.71
CA ARG A 167 26.62 -10.21 -12.81
C ARG A 167 27.35 -10.35 -14.15
N GLU A 168 27.06 -9.51 -15.13
CA GLU A 168 27.75 -9.53 -16.43
C GLU A 168 29.03 -8.67 -16.48
N GLY A 169 29.69 -8.43 -15.36
CA GLY A 169 30.89 -7.57 -15.30
C GLY A 169 32.18 -8.21 -14.77
N SER A 170 32.23 -9.50 -14.45
CA SER A 170 33.46 -10.12 -13.91
C SER A 170 33.91 -11.38 -14.66
N GLY A 171 33.98 -11.30 -15.98
CA GLY A 171 34.40 -12.40 -16.85
C GLY A 171 35.59 -12.05 -17.75
N ARG A 172 36.81 -12.25 -17.23
CA ARG A 172 38.03 -12.61 -17.95
C ARG A 172 38.65 -11.56 -18.90
N ASN A 173 39.67 -10.91 -18.45
CA ASN A 173 40.86 -10.75 -19.27
C ASN A 173 41.96 -11.65 -18.69
N GLY A 174 42.12 -12.82 -19.28
CA GLY A 174 43.28 -13.65 -19.15
C GLY A 174 43.80 -13.96 -20.54
N ARG A 175 44.84 -13.28 -20.94
CA ARG A 175 46.07 -13.71 -21.62
C ARG A 175 46.92 -12.51 -21.92
#